data_36c420a89d8f8ec17ed9637be5e04690
#
_entry.id   36c420a89d8f8ec17ed9637be5e04690
#
_cell.length_a   1.000
_cell.length_b   1.000
_cell.length_c   1.000
_cell.angle_alpha   90.00
_cell.angle_beta   90.00
_cell.angle_gamma   90.00
#
_symmetry.space_group_name_H-M   'P 1'
#
loop_
_entity.id
_entity.type
_entity.pdbx_description
1 polymer ?
#
loop_
_entity_poly.entity_id
_entity_poly.type
_entity_poly.pdbx_seq_one_letter_code
_entity_poly.pdbx_strand_id
1 'polypeptide(L)'
;MAQFFEIHPESPQLRLIHRAVDIIRKGGVIVYPTDSSYAIACHIGDKQALDKIRRIRQLDDKHNFTLVCKDLTQVSMFTKISNDAYRLIKALSPGAFTFILEATREVPRRLQHPKKKTVGIRVPDHPVAQLLVQELGEPLFSSTLMLPGEDEALTDPYEIRNKLEHELDLIIDAGIIEFEQTTIIEFSGSGAEIIRQGKGLAPMLAG
;
A
#
# COMPACT_ATOMS: atom_id res chain seq x y z
N MET A 1 6.24 -6.53 21.61
CA MET A 1 5.06 -5.62 21.73
C MET A 1 5.28 -4.45 20.80
N ALA A 2 4.34 -4.16 19.93
CA ALA A 2 4.42 -3.04 18.98
C ALA A 2 4.48 -1.68 19.69
N GLN A 3 5.27 -0.76 19.14
CA GLN A 3 5.13 0.65 19.49
C GLN A 3 3.77 1.17 18.99
N PHE A 4 3.23 2.18 19.66
CA PHE A 4 1.95 2.76 19.30
C PHE A 4 2.11 4.28 19.20
N PHE A 5 1.94 4.84 17.99
CA PHE A 5 2.11 6.27 17.73
C PHE A 5 0.78 6.90 17.35
N GLU A 6 0.30 7.82 18.16
CA GLU A 6 -0.82 8.69 17.80
C GLU A 6 -0.30 9.79 16.87
N ILE A 7 -0.69 9.74 15.60
CA ILE A 7 -0.27 10.69 14.57
C ILE A 7 -1.50 11.41 14.03
N HIS A 8 -1.47 12.75 14.07
CA HIS A 8 -2.58 13.55 13.58
C HIS A 8 -2.81 13.29 12.07
N PRO A 9 -4.03 12.93 11.64
CA PRO A 9 -4.28 12.49 10.27
C PRO A 9 -4.06 13.58 9.21
N GLU A 10 -4.35 14.84 9.53
CA GLU A 10 -4.23 15.97 8.58
C GLU A 10 -2.92 16.75 8.75
N SER A 11 -2.31 16.69 9.92
CA SER A 11 -1.05 17.40 10.25
C SER A 11 -0.09 16.47 10.98
N PRO A 12 0.46 15.46 10.29
CA PRO A 12 1.32 14.46 10.91
C PRO A 12 2.58 15.08 11.53
N GLN A 13 2.91 14.66 12.75
CA GLN A 13 4.11 15.09 13.46
C GLN A 13 5.35 14.46 12.81
N LEU A 14 6.16 15.24 12.13
CA LEU A 14 7.31 14.79 11.36
C LEU A 14 8.30 13.97 12.20
N ARG A 15 8.47 14.31 13.48
CA ARG A 15 9.30 13.53 14.41
C ARG A 15 8.83 12.09 14.55
N LEU A 16 7.52 11.84 14.61
CA LEU A 16 6.94 10.50 14.70
C LEU A 16 7.05 9.76 13.36
N ILE A 17 6.89 10.46 12.25
CA ILE A 17 7.12 9.91 10.90
C ILE A 17 8.57 9.44 10.74
N HIS A 18 9.55 10.25 11.15
CA HIS A 18 10.98 9.83 11.10
C HIS A 18 11.24 8.59 11.96
N ARG A 19 10.64 8.50 13.15
CA ARG A 19 10.77 7.29 13.98
C ARG A 19 10.11 6.07 13.32
N ALA A 20 8.97 6.24 12.66
CA ALA A 20 8.32 5.16 11.91
C ALA A 20 9.20 4.69 10.74
N VAL A 21 9.79 5.62 9.99
CA VAL A 21 10.76 5.33 8.91
C VAL A 21 11.98 4.56 9.42
N ASP A 22 12.52 4.93 10.59
CA ASP A 22 13.64 4.20 11.20
C ASP A 22 13.25 2.75 11.56
N ILE A 23 12.03 2.53 12.03
CA ILE A 23 11.50 1.18 12.30
C ILE A 23 11.42 0.38 11.00
N ILE A 24 10.87 0.97 9.92
CA ILE A 24 10.78 0.33 8.61
C ILE A 24 12.17 -0.03 8.07
N ARG A 25 13.13 0.89 8.13
CA ARG A 25 14.51 0.66 7.66
C ARG A 25 15.24 -0.44 8.42
N LYS A 26 14.86 -0.69 9.67
CA LYS A 26 15.37 -1.78 10.51
C LYS A 26 14.65 -3.12 10.31
N GLY A 27 13.81 -3.23 9.30
CA GLY A 27 13.05 -4.44 8.99
C GLY A 27 11.76 -4.60 9.77
N GLY A 28 11.24 -3.50 10.35
CA GLY A 28 9.97 -3.52 11.08
C GLY A 28 8.77 -3.64 10.16
N VAL A 29 7.76 -4.36 10.66
CA VAL A 29 6.42 -4.45 10.07
C VAL A 29 5.52 -3.45 10.78
N ILE A 30 4.90 -2.57 10.02
CA ILE A 30 4.04 -1.51 10.55
C ILE A 30 2.61 -1.62 10.06
N VAL A 31 1.70 -1.06 10.84
CA VAL A 31 0.32 -0.74 10.40
C VAL A 31 0.18 0.77 10.34
N TYR A 32 -0.40 1.27 9.26
CA TYR A 32 -0.53 2.70 8.98
C TYR A 32 -1.84 3.00 8.25
N PRO A 33 -2.36 4.25 8.37
CA PRO A 33 -3.60 4.67 7.75
C PRO A 33 -3.41 4.97 6.26
N THR A 34 -4.44 4.67 5.45
CA THR A 34 -4.57 5.11 4.06
C THR A 34 -5.93 5.77 3.82
N ASP A 35 -6.19 6.20 2.59
CA ASP A 35 -7.46 6.77 2.14
C ASP A 35 -8.59 5.75 1.95
N SER A 36 -8.29 4.45 2.13
CA SER A 36 -9.25 3.35 1.90
C SER A 36 -9.38 2.38 3.07
N SER A 37 -8.38 2.29 3.92
CA SER A 37 -8.32 1.38 5.09
C SER A 37 -7.02 1.57 5.86
N TYR A 38 -6.90 0.90 7.01
CA TYR A 38 -5.57 0.57 7.54
C TYR A 38 -4.88 -0.46 6.67
N ALA A 39 -3.57 -0.33 6.54
CA ALA A 39 -2.72 -1.22 5.77
C ALA A 39 -1.53 -1.71 6.59
N ILE A 40 -1.05 -2.90 6.27
CA ILE A 40 0.18 -3.47 6.83
C ILE A 40 1.30 -3.34 5.81
N ALA A 41 2.49 -2.92 6.26
CA ALA A 41 3.58 -2.59 5.36
C ALA A 41 4.96 -2.91 5.92
N CYS A 42 5.93 -3.04 5.01
CA CYS A 42 7.35 -3.15 5.32
C CYS A 42 8.21 -2.58 4.18
N HIS A 43 9.52 -2.52 4.39
CA HIS A 43 10.48 -2.17 3.36
C HIS A 43 10.47 -3.20 2.21
N ILE A 44 10.51 -2.74 0.96
CA ILE A 44 10.44 -3.62 -0.24
C ILE A 44 11.61 -4.60 -0.34
N GLY A 45 12.76 -4.26 0.22
CA GLY A 45 13.97 -5.08 0.23
C GLY A 45 13.99 -6.16 1.31
N ASP A 46 13.13 -6.07 2.32
CA ASP A 46 13.19 -6.94 3.50
C ASP A 46 12.35 -8.21 3.30
N LYS A 47 13.05 -9.32 3.05
CA LYS A 47 12.40 -10.63 2.86
C LYS A 47 11.73 -11.12 4.14
N GLN A 48 12.36 -10.94 5.31
CA GLN A 48 11.82 -11.46 6.57
C GLN A 48 10.54 -10.71 6.96
N ALA A 49 10.54 -9.38 6.81
CA ALA A 49 9.36 -8.57 7.05
C ALA A 49 8.22 -8.92 6.09
N LEU A 50 8.52 -9.13 4.79
CA LEU A 50 7.54 -9.60 3.82
C LEU A 50 6.95 -10.95 4.21
N ASP A 51 7.78 -11.93 4.56
CA ASP A 51 7.32 -13.26 4.96
C ASP A 51 6.45 -13.20 6.23
N LYS A 52 6.74 -12.27 7.15
CA LYS A 52 5.91 -11.99 8.33
C LYS A 52 4.52 -11.46 7.92
N ILE A 53 4.46 -10.51 7.00
CA ILE A 53 3.18 -9.99 6.47
C ILE A 53 2.39 -11.09 5.77
N ARG A 54 3.04 -11.90 4.94
CA ARG A 54 2.39 -13.03 4.25
C ARG A 54 1.77 -14.02 5.25
N ARG A 55 2.47 -14.31 6.35
CA ARG A 55 1.97 -15.17 7.41
C ARG A 55 0.76 -14.56 8.13
N ILE A 56 0.84 -13.29 8.53
CA ILE A 56 -0.25 -12.58 9.22
C ILE A 56 -1.51 -12.54 8.35
N ARG A 57 -1.34 -12.25 7.06
CA ARG A 57 -2.42 -12.10 6.09
C ARG A 57 -2.84 -13.42 5.42
N GLN A 58 -2.06 -14.49 5.56
CA GLN A 58 -2.18 -15.75 4.81
C GLN A 58 -2.26 -15.53 3.29
N LEU A 59 -1.39 -14.65 2.76
CA LEU A 59 -1.31 -14.36 1.34
C LEU A 59 -0.64 -15.51 0.59
N ASP A 60 -1.27 -15.94 -0.51
CA ASP A 60 -0.69 -16.92 -1.42
C ASP A 60 0.24 -16.25 -2.48
N ASP A 61 0.91 -17.09 -3.29
CA ASP A 61 1.81 -16.59 -4.34
C ASP A 61 1.08 -15.96 -5.54
N LYS A 62 -0.23 -16.11 -5.61
CA LYS A 62 -1.07 -15.53 -6.68
C LYS A 62 -1.62 -14.16 -6.30
N HIS A 63 -1.44 -13.74 -5.05
CA HIS A 63 -1.86 -12.41 -4.61
C HIS A 63 -1.06 -11.34 -5.35
N ASN A 64 -1.74 -10.34 -5.88
CA ASN A 64 -1.08 -9.18 -6.46
C ASN A 64 -0.55 -8.29 -5.33
N PHE A 65 0.76 -8.31 -5.15
CA PHE A 65 1.41 -7.42 -4.18
C PHE A 65 1.36 -5.98 -4.65
N THR A 66 1.26 -5.07 -3.69
CA THR A 66 1.13 -3.65 -3.96
C THR A 66 2.32 -2.87 -3.39
N LEU A 67 2.85 -1.96 -4.20
CA LEU A 67 3.81 -0.95 -3.78
C LEU A 67 3.10 0.37 -3.59
N VAL A 68 3.29 1.00 -2.44
CA VAL A 68 2.85 2.37 -2.18
C VAL A 68 3.99 3.31 -2.53
N CYS A 69 3.74 4.18 -3.50
CA CYS A 69 4.69 5.15 -4.05
C CYS A 69 4.32 6.57 -3.63
N LYS A 70 5.31 7.45 -3.56
CA LYS A 70 5.12 8.86 -3.21
C LYS A 70 4.53 9.69 -4.36
N ASP A 71 4.92 9.37 -5.60
CA ASP A 71 4.56 10.12 -6.81
C ASP A 71 4.73 9.27 -8.10
N LEU A 72 4.36 9.86 -9.23
CA LEU A 72 4.48 9.21 -10.54
C LEU A 72 5.93 8.97 -10.98
N THR A 73 6.87 9.77 -10.53
CA THR A 73 8.29 9.54 -10.81
C THR A 73 8.72 8.21 -10.21
N GLN A 74 8.36 7.97 -8.96
CA GLN A 74 8.65 6.71 -8.29
C GLN A 74 7.88 5.55 -8.95
N VAL A 75 6.61 5.72 -9.32
CA VAL A 75 5.84 4.72 -10.08
C VAL A 75 6.57 4.33 -11.37
N SER A 76 7.07 5.30 -12.14
CA SER A 76 7.78 5.06 -13.40
C SER A 76 9.12 4.33 -13.24
N MET A 77 9.74 4.39 -12.06
CA MET A 77 10.96 3.63 -11.76
C MET A 77 10.68 2.13 -11.59
N PHE A 78 9.54 1.80 -10.99
CA PHE A 78 9.18 0.42 -10.62
C PHE A 78 8.27 -0.28 -11.62
N THR A 79 7.67 0.46 -12.57
CA THR A 79 6.75 -0.10 -13.56
C THR A 79 7.03 0.42 -14.96
N LYS A 80 6.65 -0.41 -15.94
CA LYS A 80 6.65 -0.01 -17.36
C LYS A 80 5.32 0.68 -17.65
N ILE A 81 5.39 1.95 -18.04
CA ILE A 81 4.22 2.80 -18.23
C ILE A 81 4.24 3.37 -19.65
N SER A 82 3.12 3.20 -20.40
CA SER A 82 2.87 3.93 -21.63
C SER A 82 2.47 5.38 -21.34
N ASN A 83 2.54 6.26 -22.35
CA ASN A 83 2.09 7.65 -22.19
C ASN A 83 0.61 7.77 -21.80
N ASP A 84 -0.24 6.90 -22.31
CA ASP A 84 -1.67 6.91 -21.98
C ASP A 84 -1.91 6.41 -20.56
N ALA A 85 -1.23 5.34 -20.14
CA ALA A 85 -1.27 4.89 -18.76
C ALA A 85 -0.76 5.97 -17.78
N TYR A 86 0.33 6.66 -18.13
CA TYR A 86 0.86 7.76 -17.33
C TYR A 86 -0.18 8.88 -17.14
N ARG A 87 -0.85 9.32 -18.22
CA ARG A 87 -1.87 10.36 -18.16
C ARG A 87 -3.05 9.95 -17.30
N LEU A 88 -3.50 8.70 -17.43
CA LEU A 88 -4.61 8.17 -16.64
C LEU A 88 -4.24 8.09 -15.14
N ILE A 89 -3.10 7.51 -14.82
CA ILE A 89 -2.62 7.41 -13.44
C ILE A 89 -2.44 8.80 -12.81
N LYS A 90 -1.91 9.76 -13.59
CA LYS A 90 -1.78 11.16 -13.15
C LYS A 90 -3.12 11.81 -12.83
N ALA A 91 -4.14 11.53 -13.63
CA ALA A 91 -5.49 12.08 -13.40
C ALA A 91 -6.19 11.47 -12.18
N LEU A 92 -5.83 10.23 -11.79
CA LEU A 92 -6.45 9.48 -10.72
C LEU A 92 -5.62 9.43 -9.42
N SER A 93 -4.42 10.01 -9.42
CA SER A 93 -3.50 9.99 -8.27
C SER A 93 -3.24 11.42 -7.75
N PRO A 94 -3.11 11.58 -6.40
CA PRO A 94 -3.33 10.56 -5.38
C PRO A 94 -4.81 10.17 -5.24
N GLY A 95 -5.08 8.95 -4.78
CA GLY A 95 -6.46 8.49 -4.59
C GLY A 95 -6.59 6.99 -4.29
N ALA A 96 -7.83 6.57 -4.08
CA ALA A 96 -8.17 5.20 -3.68
C ALA A 96 -8.18 4.23 -4.88
N PHE A 97 -7.08 4.18 -5.59
CA PHE A 97 -6.85 3.31 -6.74
C PHE A 97 -5.68 2.36 -6.51
N THR A 98 -5.78 1.19 -7.13
CA THR A 98 -4.67 0.25 -7.30
C THR A 98 -4.48 0.00 -8.79
N PHE A 99 -3.30 0.32 -9.31
CA PHE A 99 -2.96 0.14 -10.71
C PHE A 99 -2.10 -1.12 -10.87
N ILE A 100 -2.52 -2.07 -11.70
CA ILE A 100 -1.74 -3.27 -12.01
C ILE A 100 -0.97 -3.01 -13.30
N LEU A 101 0.36 -3.01 -13.19
CA LEU A 101 1.29 -2.66 -14.26
C LEU A 101 2.41 -3.70 -14.35
N GLU A 102 3.04 -3.80 -15.52
CA GLU A 102 4.23 -4.62 -15.70
C GLU A 102 5.39 -4.04 -14.86
N ALA A 103 6.00 -4.91 -14.05
CA ALA A 103 7.11 -4.53 -13.18
C ALA A 103 8.42 -4.34 -13.97
N THR A 104 9.24 -3.37 -13.55
CA THR A 104 10.64 -3.28 -13.98
C THR A 104 11.49 -4.24 -13.15
N ARG A 105 12.79 -4.34 -13.48
CA ARG A 105 13.78 -5.10 -12.70
C ARG A 105 14.02 -4.53 -11.30
N GLU A 106 13.61 -3.29 -11.04
CA GLU A 106 13.73 -2.64 -9.73
C GLU A 106 12.76 -3.27 -8.70
N VAL A 107 11.68 -3.90 -9.16
CA VAL A 107 10.78 -4.65 -8.28
C VAL A 107 11.39 -6.02 -7.96
N PRO A 108 11.63 -6.37 -6.70
CA PRO A 108 12.10 -7.72 -6.34
C PRO A 108 11.18 -8.80 -6.93
N ARG A 109 11.78 -9.85 -7.50
CA ARG A 109 11.03 -10.92 -8.17
C ARG A 109 9.95 -11.56 -7.30
N ARG A 110 10.17 -11.63 -5.98
CA ARG A 110 9.21 -12.16 -5.00
C ARG A 110 7.95 -11.29 -4.83
N LEU A 111 7.98 -10.03 -5.28
CA LEU A 111 6.85 -9.10 -5.26
C LEU A 111 6.12 -9.03 -6.60
N GLN A 112 6.67 -9.63 -7.64
CA GLN A 112 6.04 -9.68 -8.95
C GLN A 112 5.09 -10.88 -9.05
N HIS A 113 3.96 -10.69 -9.74
CA HIS A 113 3.10 -11.83 -10.08
C HIS A 113 3.90 -12.88 -10.84
N PRO A 114 3.87 -14.16 -10.41
CA PRO A 114 4.81 -15.19 -10.92
C PRO A 114 4.75 -15.42 -12.44
N LYS A 115 3.56 -15.30 -13.02
CA LYS A 115 3.33 -15.49 -14.48
C LYS A 115 3.30 -14.18 -15.24
N LYS A 116 2.47 -13.21 -14.82
CA LYS A 116 2.25 -11.95 -15.54
C LYS A 116 3.40 -10.95 -15.39
N LYS A 117 4.28 -11.11 -14.39
CA LYS A 117 5.35 -10.15 -14.04
C LYS A 117 4.84 -8.75 -13.75
N THR A 118 3.64 -8.67 -13.22
CA THR A 118 2.97 -7.43 -12.83
C THR A 118 3.11 -7.18 -11.33
N VAL A 119 2.90 -5.93 -10.94
CA VAL A 119 2.82 -5.48 -9.55
C VAL A 119 1.70 -4.44 -9.42
N GLY A 120 1.05 -4.41 -8.28
CA GLY A 120 0.10 -3.36 -7.95
C GLY A 120 0.82 -2.09 -7.47
N ILE A 121 0.32 -0.93 -7.86
CA ILE A 121 0.84 0.38 -7.46
C ILE A 121 -0.28 1.20 -6.85
N ARG A 122 0.03 1.92 -5.78
CA ARG A 122 -0.84 2.93 -5.19
C ARG A 122 -0.08 4.22 -4.92
N VAL A 123 -0.77 5.34 -5.07
CA VAL A 123 -0.39 6.66 -4.55
C VAL A 123 -1.56 7.13 -3.68
N PRO A 124 -1.61 6.76 -2.38
CA PRO A 124 -2.77 7.03 -1.53
C PRO A 124 -2.90 8.53 -1.21
N ASP A 125 -4.13 8.99 -1.12
CA ASP A 125 -4.47 10.35 -0.69
C ASP A 125 -4.66 10.41 0.83
N HIS A 126 -3.58 10.21 1.56
CA HIS A 126 -3.56 10.32 3.02
C HIS A 126 -2.23 10.92 3.50
N PRO A 127 -2.24 12.00 4.30
CA PRO A 127 -1.04 12.72 4.68
C PRO A 127 0.01 11.84 5.38
N VAL A 128 -0.40 10.95 6.27
CA VAL A 128 0.52 10.03 6.97
C VAL A 128 1.19 9.08 5.98
N ALA A 129 0.42 8.46 5.08
CA ALA A 129 0.95 7.54 4.08
C ALA A 129 1.93 8.24 3.13
N GLN A 130 1.58 9.45 2.68
CA GLN A 130 2.44 10.24 1.78
C GLN A 130 3.75 10.64 2.44
N LEU A 131 3.71 11.13 3.69
CA LEU A 131 4.92 11.48 4.42
C LEU A 131 5.81 10.27 4.72
N LEU A 132 5.24 9.12 5.05
CA LEU A 132 6.03 7.89 5.26
C LEU A 132 6.85 7.53 4.04
N VAL A 133 6.25 7.46 2.84
CA VAL A 133 6.98 7.09 1.62
C VAL A 133 7.90 8.21 1.14
N GLN A 134 7.56 9.47 1.39
CA GLN A 134 8.42 10.61 1.08
C GLN A 134 9.71 10.56 1.92
N GLU A 135 9.58 10.41 3.24
CA GLU A 135 10.73 10.38 4.16
C GLU A 135 11.54 9.07 4.06
N LEU A 136 10.89 7.97 3.72
CA LEU A 136 11.57 6.72 3.43
C LEU A 136 12.42 6.82 2.16
N GLY A 137 11.95 7.55 1.13
CA GLY A 137 12.61 7.72 -0.17
C GLY A 137 12.42 6.54 -1.12
N GLU A 138 11.80 5.47 -0.68
CA GLU A 138 11.54 4.23 -1.42
C GLU A 138 10.08 3.81 -1.26
N PRO A 139 9.52 3.01 -2.19
CA PRO A 139 8.17 2.48 -2.02
C PRO A 139 8.07 1.56 -0.79
N LEU A 140 6.89 1.53 -0.19
CA LEU A 140 6.53 0.50 0.79
C LEU A 140 5.90 -0.69 0.09
N PHE A 141 6.30 -1.92 0.46
CA PHE A 141 5.41 -3.05 0.27
C PHE A 141 4.22 -2.88 1.21
N SER A 142 3.01 -3.00 0.68
CA SER A 142 1.79 -2.74 1.44
C SER A 142 0.67 -3.70 1.05
N SER A 143 -0.15 -4.05 2.04
CA SER A 143 -1.37 -4.83 1.87
C SER A 143 -2.45 -4.29 2.79
N THR A 144 -3.71 -4.34 2.36
CA THR A 144 -4.86 -4.02 3.22
C THR A 144 -4.81 -4.86 4.50
N LEU A 145 -5.05 -4.26 5.66
CA LEU A 145 -5.05 -4.98 6.95
C LEU A 145 -6.37 -5.73 7.14
N MET A 146 -6.51 -6.83 6.44
CA MET A 146 -7.63 -7.75 6.52
C MET A 146 -7.13 -9.08 7.07
N LEU A 147 -7.68 -9.55 8.17
CA LEU A 147 -7.26 -10.82 8.78
C LEU A 147 -7.85 -12.02 8.03
N PRO A 148 -7.22 -13.20 8.14
CA PRO A 148 -7.75 -14.42 7.52
C PRO A 148 -9.16 -14.73 8.00
N GLY A 149 -10.07 -15.02 7.04
CA GLY A 149 -11.47 -15.33 7.34
C GLY A 149 -12.37 -14.11 7.54
N GLU A 150 -11.82 -12.89 7.48
CA GLU A 150 -12.58 -11.65 7.56
C GLU A 150 -12.85 -11.10 6.15
N ASP A 151 -14.01 -10.52 5.94
CA ASP A 151 -14.42 -9.88 4.67
C ASP A 151 -14.08 -8.38 4.64
N GLU A 152 -13.74 -7.80 5.79
CA GLU A 152 -13.44 -6.39 5.97
C GLU A 152 -12.08 -6.18 6.64
N ALA A 153 -11.46 -5.05 6.35
CA ALA A 153 -10.23 -4.63 7.02
C ALA A 153 -10.52 -4.13 8.44
N LEU A 154 -9.54 -4.26 9.32
CA LEU A 154 -9.59 -3.63 10.64
C LEU A 154 -9.58 -2.10 10.50
N THR A 155 -10.48 -1.44 11.23
CA THR A 155 -10.73 0.02 11.14
C THR A 155 -10.31 0.80 12.37
N ASP A 156 -10.27 0.15 13.53
CA ASP A 156 -9.96 0.75 14.83
C ASP A 156 -8.52 0.40 15.27
N PRO A 157 -7.65 1.40 15.48
CA PRO A 157 -6.27 1.20 15.93
C PRO A 157 -6.15 0.42 17.26
N TYR A 158 -7.08 0.58 18.18
CA TYR A 158 -7.08 -0.15 19.45
C TYR A 158 -7.46 -1.62 19.26
N GLU A 159 -8.40 -1.91 18.36
CA GLU A 159 -8.70 -3.30 17.98
C GLU A 159 -7.48 -3.94 17.27
N ILE A 160 -6.83 -3.21 16.37
CA ILE A 160 -5.58 -3.65 15.71
C ILE A 160 -4.53 -3.97 16.76
N ARG A 161 -4.34 -3.10 17.74
CA ARG A 161 -3.40 -3.32 18.84
C ARG A 161 -3.73 -4.58 19.63
N ASN A 162 -4.99 -4.74 20.04
CA ASN A 162 -5.43 -5.90 20.81
C ASN A 162 -5.19 -7.23 20.09
N LYS A 163 -5.37 -7.25 18.76
CA LYS A 163 -5.21 -8.46 17.95
C LYS A 163 -3.77 -8.74 17.53
N LEU A 164 -2.96 -7.69 17.29
CA LEU A 164 -1.70 -7.82 16.54
C LEU A 164 -0.45 -7.21 17.23
N GLU A 165 -0.54 -6.66 18.44
CA GLU A 165 0.60 -5.97 19.06
C GLU A 165 1.86 -6.85 19.25
N HIS A 166 1.69 -8.17 19.31
CA HIS A 166 2.81 -9.11 19.42
C HIS A 166 3.39 -9.54 18.06
N GLU A 167 2.65 -9.24 16.97
CA GLU A 167 3.04 -9.57 15.59
C GLU A 167 3.62 -8.37 14.84
N LEU A 168 3.45 -7.16 15.35
CA LEU A 168 3.85 -5.92 14.69
C LEU A 168 4.97 -5.22 15.47
N ASP A 169 5.69 -4.33 14.77
CA ASP A 169 6.72 -3.49 15.35
C ASP A 169 6.21 -2.07 15.64
N LEU A 170 5.25 -1.59 14.85
CA LEU A 170 4.61 -0.30 15.04
C LEU A 170 3.15 -0.32 14.57
N ILE A 171 2.29 0.33 15.34
CA ILE A 171 0.92 0.69 14.92
C ILE A 171 0.81 2.22 14.95
N ILE A 172 0.43 2.82 13.83
CA ILE A 172 0.15 4.23 13.73
C ILE A 172 -1.35 4.43 13.88
N ASP A 173 -1.74 5.11 14.96
CA ASP A 173 -3.11 5.53 15.22
C ASP A 173 -3.37 6.91 14.60
N ALA A 174 -4.26 6.97 13.64
CA ALA A 174 -4.78 8.21 13.06
C ALA A 174 -6.32 8.30 13.17
N GLY A 175 -6.88 7.60 14.15
CA GLY A 175 -8.32 7.47 14.37
C GLY A 175 -8.93 6.29 13.62
N ILE A 176 -10.24 6.18 13.73
CA ILE A 176 -11.01 5.14 13.01
C ILE A 176 -11.07 5.51 11.52
N ILE A 177 -10.78 4.53 10.67
CA ILE A 177 -10.86 4.66 9.20
C ILE A 177 -11.88 3.66 8.70
N GLU A 178 -12.95 4.15 8.07
CA GLU A 178 -13.93 3.29 7.42
C GLU A 178 -13.27 2.51 6.28
N PHE A 179 -13.60 1.21 6.21
CA PHE A 179 -13.09 0.35 5.16
C PHE A 179 -13.90 0.51 3.88
N GLU A 180 -13.21 0.88 2.82
CA GLU A 180 -13.73 0.82 1.46
C GLU A 180 -12.63 0.35 0.52
N GLN A 181 -12.90 -0.67 -0.27
CA GLN A 181 -11.90 -1.23 -1.18
C GLN A 181 -11.47 -0.22 -2.24
N THR A 182 -10.21 -0.28 -2.67
CA THR A 182 -9.74 0.51 -3.81
C THR A 182 -10.34 0.01 -5.12
N THR A 183 -10.55 0.92 -6.06
CA THR A 183 -10.79 0.57 -7.46
C THR A 183 -9.49 0.01 -8.05
N ILE A 184 -9.57 -1.15 -8.72
CA ILE A 184 -8.40 -1.77 -9.36
C ILE A 184 -8.51 -1.60 -10.85
N ILE A 185 -7.46 -1.00 -11.44
CA ILE A 185 -7.31 -0.81 -12.88
C ILE A 185 -6.10 -1.62 -13.35
N GLU A 186 -6.33 -2.58 -14.26
CA GLU A 186 -5.26 -3.36 -14.89
C GLU A 186 -4.93 -2.73 -16.25
N PHE A 187 -3.62 -2.56 -16.49
CA PHE A 187 -3.10 -2.10 -17.77
C PHE A 187 -2.53 -3.29 -18.55
N SER A 188 -3.00 -3.47 -19.78
CA SER A 188 -2.55 -4.51 -20.69
C SER A 188 -2.30 -3.93 -22.09
N GLY A 189 -1.88 -4.76 -23.04
CA GLY A 189 -1.72 -4.35 -24.43
C GLY A 189 -3.03 -3.86 -25.10
N SER A 190 -4.19 -4.19 -24.52
CA SER A 190 -5.52 -3.74 -24.96
C SER A 190 -5.97 -2.41 -24.31
N GLY A 191 -5.19 -1.86 -23.38
CA GLY A 191 -5.52 -0.62 -22.70
C GLY A 191 -5.70 -0.76 -21.20
N ALA A 192 -6.50 0.13 -20.61
CA ALA A 192 -6.82 0.15 -19.17
C ALA A 192 -8.22 -0.41 -18.95
N GLU A 193 -8.36 -1.32 -17.99
CA GLU A 193 -9.63 -1.96 -17.62
C GLU A 193 -9.85 -1.92 -16.12
N ILE A 194 -11.07 -1.56 -15.68
CA ILE A 194 -11.48 -1.66 -14.27
C ILE A 194 -11.82 -3.11 -13.99
N ILE A 195 -10.96 -3.81 -13.24
CA ILE A 195 -11.19 -5.20 -12.84
C ILE A 195 -11.92 -5.33 -11.50
N ARG A 196 -11.98 -4.25 -10.73
CA ARG A 196 -12.80 -4.12 -9.51
C ARG A 196 -13.16 -2.67 -9.29
N GLN A 197 -14.46 -2.37 -9.23
CA GLN A 197 -14.92 -1.06 -8.78
C GLN A 197 -14.88 -0.99 -7.24
N GLY A 198 -14.32 0.08 -6.72
CA GLY A 198 -14.27 0.40 -5.29
C GLY A 198 -14.51 1.90 -5.09
N LYS A 199 -13.88 2.47 -4.07
CA LYS A 199 -14.00 3.88 -3.66
C LYS A 199 -13.61 4.87 -4.77
N GLY A 200 -12.55 4.58 -5.52
CA GLY A 200 -12.09 5.47 -6.58
C GLY A 200 -13.05 5.52 -7.77
N LEU A 201 -13.44 6.72 -8.21
CA LEU A 201 -14.27 6.91 -9.39
C LEU A 201 -13.42 7.28 -10.61
N ALA A 202 -13.52 6.49 -11.68
CA ALA A 202 -12.80 6.68 -12.92
C ALA A 202 -13.79 6.82 -14.11
N PRO A 203 -14.56 7.92 -14.19
CA PRO A 203 -15.63 8.08 -15.18
C PRO A 203 -15.12 8.02 -16.62
N MET A 204 -13.84 8.32 -16.86
CA MET A 204 -13.21 8.21 -18.18
C MET A 204 -13.03 6.76 -18.67
N LEU A 205 -13.20 5.77 -17.79
CA LEU A 205 -13.15 4.34 -18.11
C LEU A 205 -14.54 3.66 -18.06
N ALA A 206 -15.58 4.39 -17.66
CA ALA A 206 -16.96 3.92 -17.69
C ALA A 206 -17.47 4.08 -19.14
N GLY A 207 -17.27 3.05 -19.94
CA GLY A 207 -17.79 2.93 -21.31
C GLY A 207 -18.93 1.97 -21.39
#